data_7c960c86372ab0953d41678d31258cc3
#
_entry.id   7c960c86372ab0953d41678d31258cc3
#
_cell.length_a   1.000
_cell.length_b   1.000
_cell.length_c   1.000
_cell.angle_alpha   90.00
_cell.angle_beta   90.00
_cell.angle_gamma   90.00
#
_symmetry.space_group_name_H-M   'P 1'
#
loop_
_entity.id
_entity.type
_entity.pdbx_description
1 polymer ?
#
loop_
_entity_poly.entity_id
_entity_poly.type
_entity_poly.pdbx_seq_one_letter_code
_entity_poly.pdbx_strand_id
1 'polypeptide(L)'
;MPKDKLKVYVAGSFNNADMCREAGGLIRDAGIHSYVFCDEGSEAFPHSMKIRELRLINTFTPSTALQNEHVKAIYKINMDELMTSDVVVLILPCGKSAHMEAGWIKGADGGKLIIYGQMKQGEFDAMYGMADLVTDDFQEVLWLLTHLSNEKGAKVQ
;
A
#
# COMPACT_ATOMS: atom_id res chain seq x y z
N MET A 1 -11.17 10.07 12.58
CA MET A 1 -11.76 8.73 12.39
C MET A 1 -11.92 8.03 13.72
N PRO A 2 -13.01 7.28 13.92
CA PRO A 2 -13.11 6.42 15.08
C PRO A 2 -11.88 5.47 15.07
N LYS A 3 -11.20 5.35 16.23
CA LYS A 3 -10.00 4.51 16.40
C LYS A 3 -10.25 3.00 16.15
N ASP A 4 -11.50 2.63 15.91
CA ASP A 4 -11.99 1.26 15.94
C ASP A 4 -12.23 0.65 14.55
N LYS A 5 -11.98 1.40 13.45
CA LYS A 5 -12.11 0.86 12.09
C LYS A 5 -10.78 0.37 11.56
N LEU A 6 -10.85 -0.77 10.86
CA LEU A 6 -9.69 -1.32 10.15
C LEU A 6 -9.23 -0.30 9.10
N LYS A 7 -7.93 -0.03 9.07
CA LYS A 7 -7.30 0.85 8.09
C LYS A 7 -6.34 0.06 7.21
N VAL A 8 -6.55 0.14 5.92
CA VAL A 8 -5.78 -0.57 4.90
C VAL A 8 -4.94 0.41 4.10
N TYR A 9 -3.67 0.10 3.92
CA TYR A 9 -2.76 0.78 3.00
C TYR A 9 -2.59 -0.07 1.74
N VAL A 10 -2.97 0.46 0.58
CA VAL A 10 -2.76 -0.21 -0.70
C VAL A 10 -1.40 0.22 -1.26
N ALA A 11 -0.46 -0.70 -1.30
CA ALA A 11 0.89 -0.51 -1.83
C ALA A 11 1.00 -1.10 -3.25
N GLY A 12 1.69 -0.41 -4.14
CA GLY A 12 1.85 -0.88 -5.51
C GLY A 12 2.74 0.03 -6.35
N SER A 13 2.59 -0.04 -7.65
CA SER A 13 3.34 0.77 -8.61
C SER A 13 2.43 1.70 -9.41
N PHE A 14 2.92 2.90 -9.75
CA PHE A 14 2.25 3.77 -10.72
C PHE A 14 2.06 3.11 -12.09
N ASN A 15 2.90 2.14 -12.46
CA ASN A 15 2.73 1.36 -13.69
C ASN A 15 1.50 0.42 -13.61
N ASN A 16 0.96 0.21 -12.43
CA ASN A 16 -0.19 -0.63 -12.14
C ASN A 16 -1.27 0.17 -11.35
N ALA A 17 -1.33 1.48 -11.58
CA ALA A 17 -2.17 2.39 -10.82
C ALA A 17 -3.66 2.05 -10.88
N ASP A 18 -4.16 1.62 -12.04
CA ASP A 18 -5.58 1.29 -12.20
C ASP A 18 -5.98 0.10 -11.32
N MET A 19 -5.16 -0.94 -11.25
CA MET A 19 -5.41 -2.07 -10.36
C MET A 19 -5.32 -1.67 -8.88
N CYS A 20 -4.41 -0.78 -8.52
CA CYS A 20 -4.32 -0.26 -7.15
C CYS A 20 -5.57 0.54 -6.77
N ARG A 21 -6.07 1.39 -7.66
CA ARG A 21 -7.32 2.17 -7.45
C ARG A 21 -8.55 1.27 -7.38
N GLU A 22 -8.64 0.27 -8.27
CA GLU A 22 -9.72 -0.71 -8.26
C GLU A 22 -9.75 -1.47 -6.94
N ALA A 23 -8.61 -2.01 -6.50
CA ALA A 23 -8.48 -2.69 -5.21
C ALA A 23 -8.91 -1.79 -4.05
N GLY A 24 -8.44 -0.55 -4.01
CA GLY A 24 -8.84 0.42 -2.99
C GLY A 24 -10.33 0.73 -3.02
N GLY A 25 -10.93 0.83 -4.21
CA GLY A 25 -12.37 1.02 -4.41
C GLY A 25 -13.19 -0.15 -3.84
N LEU A 26 -12.84 -1.38 -4.21
CA LEU A 26 -13.51 -2.60 -3.71
C LEU A 26 -13.43 -2.72 -2.18
N ILE A 27 -12.29 -2.35 -1.58
CA ILE A 27 -12.12 -2.32 -0.12
C ILE A 27 -13.05 -1.28 0.51
N ARG A 28 -13.15 -0.07 -0.07
CA ARG A 28 -14.06 0.98 0.40
C ARG A 28 -15.52 0.58 0.25
N ASP A 29 -15.90 -0.07 -0.84
CA ASP A 29 -17.26 -0.58 -1.07
C ASP A 29 -17.65 -1.64 -0.04
N ALA A 30 -16.69 -2.39 0.50
CA ALA A 30 -16.89 -3.29 1.62
C ALA A 30 -16.98 -2.57 2.99
N GLY A 31 -16.96 -1.24 3.03
CA GLY A 31 -17.07 -0.43 4.24
C GLY A 31 -15.76 -0.30 5.05
N ILE A 32 -14.64 -0.67 4.46
CA ILE A 32 -13.31 -0.63 5.09
C ILE A 32 -12.53 0.58 4.57
N HIS A 33 -11.86 1.30 5.46
CA HIS A 33 -11.05 2.44 5.05
C HIS A 33 -9.79 1.99 4.30
N SER A 34 -9.54 2.55 3.12
CA SER A 34 -8.30 2.33 2.39
C SER A 34 -7.64 3.62 1.95
N TYR A 35 -6.34 3.72 2.16
CA TYR A 35 -5.46 4.69 1.53
C TYR A 35 -4.83 4.07 0.27
N VAL A 36 -4.87 4.79 -0.84
CA VAL A 36 -4.24 4.39 -2.11
C VAL A 36 -3.30 5.49 -2.56
N PHE A 37 -2.01 5.22 -2.58
CA PHE A 37 -0.95 6.20 -2.87
C PHE A 37 -1.11 6.92 -4.23
N CYS A 38 -1.76 6.28 -5.19
CA CYS A 38 -1.96 6.79 -6.55
C CYS A 38 -3.38 7.33 -6.83
N ASP A 39 -4.24 7.43 -5.82
CA ASP A 39 -5.53 8.11 -5.94
C ASP A 39 -5.30 9.59 -6.28
N GLU A 40 -6.01 10.11 -7.28
CA GLU A 40 -5.89 11.50 -7.73
C GLU A 40 -6.28 12.52 -6.64
N GLY A 41 -7.13 12.12 -5.71
CA GLY A 41 -7.50 12.89 -4.52
C GLY A 41 -6.52 12.75 -3.36
N SER A 42 -5.48 11.92 -3.47
CA SER A 42 -4.43 11.78 -2.45
C SER A 42 -3.55 13.03 -2.42
N GLU A 43 -3.18 13.50 -1.21
CA GLU A 43 -2.21 14.58 -1.03
C GLU A 43 -0.84 14.26 -1.64
N ALA A 44 -0.47 12.98 -1.75
CA ALA A 44 0.78 12.56 -2.37
C ALA A 44 0.76 12.66 -3.90
N PHE A 45 -0.42 12.63 -4.54
CA PHE A 45 -0.54 12.53 -5.99
C PHE A 45 0.12 13.69 -6.76
N PRO A 46 -0.09 14.99 -6.41
CA PRO A 46 0.56 16.10 -7.10
C PRO A 46 2.09 16.03 -7.02
N HIS A 47 2.62 15.66 -5.86
CA HIS A 47 4.07 15.51 -5.66
C HIS A 47 4.62 14.34 -6.47
N SER A 48 3.89 13.24 -6.53
CA SER A 48 4.27 12.07 -7.34
C SER A 48 4.31 12.40 -8.82
N MET A 49 3.35 13.15 -9.34
CA MET A 49 3.35 13.61 -10.73
C MET A 49 4.55 14.51 -11.01
N LYS A 50 4.86 15.42 -10.09
CA LYS A 50 6.04 16.30 -10.24
C LYS A 50 7.35 15.51 -10.27
N ILE A 51 7.51 14.50 -9.45
CA ILE A 51 8.69 13.63 -9.48
C ILE A 51 8.76 12.84 -10.80
N ARG A 52 7.64 12.38 -11.35
CA ARG A 52 7.62 11.70 -12.65
C ARG A 52 8.10 12.62 -13.77
N GLU A 53 7.67 13.89 -13.80
CA GLU A 53 8.17 14.90 -14.74
C GLU A 53 9.68 15.12 -14.58
N LEU A 54 10.16 15.32 -13.35
CA LEU A 54 11.56 15.57 -13.07
C LEU A 54 12.46 14.39 -13.45
N ARG A 55 12.01 13.16 -13.32
CA ARG A 55 12.76 11.95 -13.75
C ARG A 55 13.01 11.91 -15.25
N LEU A 56 12.17 12.54 -16.05
CA LEU A 56 12.37 12.62 -17.51
C LEU A 56 13.46 13.63 -17.90
N ILE A 57 13.77 14.58 -17.04
CA ILE A 57 14.69 15.70 -17.32
C ILE A 57 16.01 15.56 -16.55
N ASN A 58 15.96 15.03 -15.33
CA ASN A 58 17.08 15.00 -14.40
C ASN A 58 17.45 13.59 -13.98
N THR A 59 18.76 13.34 -13.84
CA THR A 59 19.27 12.14 -13.18
C THR A 59 19.41 12.41 -11.70
N PHE A 60 18.60 11.74 -10.88
CA PHE A 60 18.74 11.77 -9.43
C PHE A 60 19.74 10.71 -8.96
N THR A 61 20.68 11.12 -8.13
CA THR A 61 21.38 10.19 -7.23
C THR A 61 20.53 9.96 -5.99
N PRO A 62 20.73 8.87 -5.24
CA PRO A 62 19.98 8.65 -4.00
C PRO A 62 20.07 9.84 -3.03
N SER A 63 21.25 10.44 -2.88
CA SER A 63 21.45 11.57 -1.99
C SER A 63 20.74 12.85 -2.45
N THR A 64 20.73 13.15 -3.74
CA THR A 64 20.06 14.35 -4.28
C THR A 64 18.54 14.17 -4.32
N ALA A 65 18.06 12.94 -4.61
CA ALA A 65 16.64 12.64 -4.58
C ALA A 65 16.02 12.88 -3.20
N LEU A 66 16.70 12.46 -2.13
CA LEU A 66 16.22 12.64 -0.76
C LEU A 66 16.23 14.11 -0.29
N GLN A 67 16.90 15.00 -1.00
CA GLN A 67 16.85 16.43 -0.71
C GLN A 67 15.69 17.16 -1.41
N ASN A 68 15.11 16.54 -2.44
CA ASN A 68 13.99 17.12 -3.18
C ASN A 68 12.74 17.27 -2.31
N GLU A 69 12.10 18.45 -2.36
CA GLU A 69 10.91 18.76 -1.55
C GLU A 69 9.73 17.85 -1.84
N HIS A 70 9.50 17.46 -3.10
CA HIS A 70 8.41 16.56 -3.48
C HIS A 70 8.65 15.12 -3.00
N VAL A 71 9.90 14.65 -3.04
CA VAL A 71 10.28 13.35 -2.48
C VAL A 71 10.07 13.31 -0.97
N LYS A 72 10.46 14.37 -0.26
CA LYS A 72 10.21 14.50 1.19
C LYS A 72 8.72 14.50 1.52
N ALA A 73 7.91 15.23 0.72
CA ALA A 73 6.46 15.27 0.90
C ALA A 73 5.82 13.90 0.70
N ILE A 74 6.15 13.20 -0.40
CA ILE A 74 5.65 11.84 -0.66
C ILE A 74 6.03 10.89 0.48
N TYR A 75 7.29 10.91 0.90
CA TYR A 75 7.75 10.07 2.00
C TYR A 75 6.95 10.32 3.28
N LYS A 76 6.79 11.59 3.66
CA LYS A 76 6.05 11.95 4.87
C LYS A 76 4.59 11.49 4.80
N ILE A 77 3.88 11.81 3.71
CA ILE A 77 2.46 11.48 3.56
C ILE A 77 2.27 9.96 3.58
N ASN A 78 3.05 9.23 2.78
CA ASN A 78 2.93 7.77 2.73
C ASN A 78 3.29 7.11 4.06
N MET A 79 4.31 7.60 4.77
CA MET A 79 4.67 7.06 6.08
C MET A 79 3.63 7.38 7.15
N ASP A 80 3.05 8.58 7.18
CA ASP A 80 1.99 8.93 8.12
C ASP A 80 0.77 8.00 7.92
N GLU A 81 0.42 7.68 6.68
CA GLU A 81 -0.66 6.74 6.35
C GLU A 81 -0.29 5.29 6.70
N LEU A 82 0.92 4.86 6.35
CA LEU A 82 1.41 3.50 6.63
C LEU A 82 1.50 3.21 8.12
N MET A 83 2.05 4.15 8.90
CA MET A 83 2.23 4.01 10.36
C MET A 83 0.91 3.90 11.12
N THR A 84 -0.18 4.39 10.55
CA THR A 84 -1.52 4.31 11.14
C THR A 84 -2.38 3.20 10.57
N SER A 85 -1.83 2.42 9.63
CA SER A 85 -2.54 1.31 8.99
C SER A 85 -2.37 0.00 9.78
N ASP A 86 -3.39 -0.84 9.73
CA ASP A 86 -3.40 -2.18 10.33
C ASP A 86 -2.94 -3.25 9.33
N VAL A 87 -3.23 -3.01 8.05
CA VAL A 87 -2.99 -3.96 6.96
C VAL A 87 -2.35 -3.24 5.78
N VAL A 88 -1.35 -3.85 5.16
CA VAL A 88 -0.91 -3.52 3.81
C VAL A 88 -1.44 -4.56 2.83
N VAL A 89 -2.08 -4.09 1.76
CA VAL A 89 -2.41 -4.90 0.58
C VAL A 89 -1.41 -4.52 -0.51
N LEU A 90 -0.47 -5.41 -0.79
CA LEU A 90 0.55 -5.26 -1.82
C LEU A 90 -0.01 -5.77 -3.15
N ILE A 91 -0.09 -4.88 -4.14
CA ILE A 91 -0.59 -5.20 -5.48
C ILE A 91 0.57 -5.49 -6.43
N LEU A 92 0.65 -6.72 -6.91
CA LEU A 92 1.65 -7.15 -7.89
C LEU A 92 1.18 -6.87 -9.35
N PRO A 93 2.09 -6.61 -10.29
CA PRO A 93 3.52 -6.38 -10.09
C PRO A 93 3.83 -5.00 -9.51
N CYS A 94 4.85 -4.89 -8.68
CA CYS A 94 5.22 -3.63 -8.05
C CYS A 94 6.74 -3.50 -7.85
N GLY A 95 7.15 -2.29 -7.50
CA GLY A 95 8.55 -1.94 -7.34
C GLY A 95 9.07 -2.02 -5.90
N LYS A 96 10.26 -1.45 -5.71
CA LYS A 96 11.00 -1.50 -4.44
C LYS A 96 10.27 -0.82 -3.28
N SER A 97 9.65 0.34 -3.51
CA SER A 97 8.97 1.10 -2.46
C SER A 97 7.84 0.30 -1.83
N ALA A 98 6.99 -0.32 -2.65
CA ALA A 98 5.89 -1.13 -2.18
C ALA A 98 6.37 -2.36 -1.36
N HIS A 99 7.48 -2.98 -1.76
CA HIS A 99 8.08 -4.07 -0.98
C HIS A 99 8.66 -3.59 0.35
N MET A 100 9.24 -2.38 0.41
CA MET A 100 9.70 -1.79 1.68
C MET A 100 8.52 -1.49 2.62
N GLU A 101 7.42 -0.99 2.10
CA GLU A 101 6.18 -0.75 2.85
C GLU A 101 5.59 -2.07 3.39
N ALA A 102 5.58 -3.12 2.57
CA ALA A 102 5.18 -4.47 2.97
C ALA A 102 6.07 -5.03 4.09
N GLY A 103 7.37 -4.86 3.98
CA GLY A 103 8.32 -5.27 5.02
C GLY A 103 8.12 -4.49 6.32
N TRP A 104 7.88 -3.19 6.22
CA TRP A 104 7.66 -2.32 7.37
C TRP A 104 6.44 -2.76 8.19
N ILE A 105 5.29 -3.01 7.53
CA ILE A 105 4.07 -3.42 8.24
C ILE A 105 4.24 -4.74 8.97
N LYS A 106 5.02 -5.67 8.44
CA LYS A 106 5.30 -6.96 9.11
C LYS A 106 6.25 -6.83 10.29
N GLY A 107 7.08 -5.79 10.31
CA GLY A 107 7.91 -5.44 11.47
C GLY A 107 7.15 -4.67 12.55
N ALA A 108 5.99 -4.10 12.23
CA ALA A 108 5.13 -3.40 13.18
C ALA A 108 4.32 -4.38 14.03
N ASP A 109 4.06 -4.02 15.29
CA ASP A 109 3.28 -4.86 16.20
C ASP A 109 1.83 -5.03 15.69
N GLY A 110 1.44 -6.27 15.48
CA GLY A 110 0.11 -6.64 15.00
C GLY A 110 -0.16 -6.37 13.51
N GLY A 111 0.82 -5.83 12.77
CA GLY A 111 0.66 -5.52 11.34
C GLY A 111 0.43 -6.76 10.47
N LYS A 112 -0.47 -6.61 9.48
CA LYS A 112 -0.85 -7.66 8.55
C LYS A 112 -0.44 -7.33 7.12
N LEU A 113 -0.03 -8.35 6.37
CA LEU A 113 0.35 -8.23 4.97
C LEU A 113 -0.47 -9.19 4.10
N ILE A 114 -1.13 -8.64 3.10
CA ILE A 114 -1.78 -9.40 2.03
C ILE A 114 -1.04 -9.08 0.73
N ILE A 115 -0.67 -10.10 -0.01
CA ILE A 115 -0.07 -9.96 -1.34
C ILE A 115 -1.09 -10.44 -2.37
N TYR A 116 -1.48 -9.54 -3.27
CA TYR A 116 -2.47 -9.81 -4.30
C TYR A 116 -1.90 -9.56 -5.69
N GLY A 117 -2.19 -10.46 -6.60
CA GLY A 117 -1.92 -10.33 -8.02
C GLY A 117 -1.25 -11.55 -8.62
N GLN A 118 -1.05 -11.50 -9.94
CA GLN A 118 -0.38 -12.58 -10.65
C GLN A 118 1.13 -12.34 -10.67
N MET A 119 1.87 -13.38 -10.29
CA MET A 119 3.33 -13.41 -10.46
C MET A 119 3.65 -13.96 -11.85
N LYS A 120 4.50 -13.25 -12.58
CA LYS A 120 5.09 -13.82 -13.79
C LYS A 120 6.05 -14.95 -13.41
N GLN A 121 6.27 -15.87 -14.35
CA GLN A 121 7.23 -16.95 -14.17
C GLN A 121 8.60 -16.36 -13.79
N GLY A 122 9.17 -16.81 -12.67
CA GLY A 122 10.46 -16.35 -12.16
C GLY A 122 10.42 -15.11 -11.25
N GLU A 123 9.25 -14.53 -11.00
CA GLU A 123 9.09 -13.37 -10.10
C GLU A 123 8.74 -13.74 -8.65
N PHE A 124 8.68 -15.03 -8.33
CA PHE A 124 8.46 -15.47 -6.96
C PHE A 124 9.64 -15.05 -6.07
N ASP A 125 9.31 -14.49 -4.92
CA ASP A 125 10.28 -14.18 -3.86
C ASP A 125 9.96 -14.97 -2.59
N ALA A 126 10.98 -15.60 -2.01
CA ALA A 126 10.83 -16.38 -0.77
C ALA A 126 10.32 -15.54 0.40
N MET A 127 10.61 -14.22 0.40
CA MET A 127 10.15 -13.29 1.43
C MET A 127 8.64 -13.04 1.41
N TYR A 128 7.93 -13.45 0.36
CA TYR A 128 6.45 -13.46 0.35
C TYR A 128 5.86 -14.41 1.40
N GLY A 129 6.68 -15.33 1.93
CA GLY A 129 6.32 -16.15 3.10
C GLY A 129 6.02 -15.36 4.38
N MET A 130 6.37 -14.06 4.46
CA MET A 130 5.97 -13.19 5.58
C MET A 130 4.49 -12.81 5.53
N ALA A 131 3.84 -12.90 4.37
CA ALA A 131 2.45 -12.48 4.21
C ALA A 131 1.49 -13.38 4.99
N ASP A 132 0.42 -12.79 5.48
CA ASP A 132 -0.69 -13.51 6.10
C ASP A 132 -1.60 -14.15 5.02
N LEU A 133 -1.58 -13.61 3.80
CA LEU A 133 -2.27 -14.17 2.63
C LEU A 133 -1.50 -13.80 1.36
N VAL A 134 -1.32 -14.75 0.46
CA VAL A 134 -0.86 -14.54 -0.92
C VAL A 134 -1.90 -15.16 -1.85
N THR A 135 -2.50 -14.36 -2.74
CA THR A 135 -3.60 -14.82 -3.59
C THR A 135 -3.70 -14.03 -4.90
N ASP A 136 -4.28 -14.63 -5.92
CA ASP A 136 -4.73 -13.98 -7.15
C ASP A 136 -6.27 -13.84 -7.22
N ASP A 137 -6.98 -14.21 -6.15
CA ASP A 137 -8.41 -14.03 -5.99
C ASP A 137 -8.71 -12.87 -5.01
N PHE A 138 -9.26 -11.76 -5.53
CA PHE A 138 -9.57 -10.59 -4.70
C PHE A 138 -10.70 -10.85 -3.68
N GLN A 139 -11.55 -11.87 -3.90
CA GLN A 139 -12.56 -12.24 -2.93
C GLN A 139 -11.94 -12.78 -1.64
N GLU A 140 -10.82 -13.49 -1.73
CA GLU A 140 -10.06 -13.93 -0.54
C GLU A 140 -9.47 -12.72 0.22
N VAL A 141 -9.00 -11.69 -0.50
CA VAL A 141 -8.56 -10.43 0.11
C VAL A 141 -9.69 -9.78 0.90
N LEU A 142 -10.85 -9.60 0.27
CA LEU A 142 -12.03 -9.00 0.92
C LEU A 142 -12.52 -9.82 2.11
N TRP A 143 -12.52 -11.16 1.97
CA TRP A 143 -12.89 -12.06 3.06
C TRP A 143 -12.00 -11.86 4.29
N LEU A 144 -10.67 -11.87 4.10
CA LEU A 144 -9.72 -11.68 5.21
C LEU A 144 -9.85 -10.28 5.83
N LEU A 145 -9.97 -9.23 5.02
CA LEU A 145 -10.13 -7.86 5.51
C LEU A 145 -11.42 -7.69 6.32
N THR A 146 -12.51 -8.30 5.88
CA THR A 146 -13.79 -8.27 6.59
C THR A 146 -13.68 -9.00 7.94
N HIS A 147 -13.00 -10.15 7.96
CA HIS A 147 -12.75 -10.89 9.19
C HIS A 147 -11.93 -10.07 10.20
N LEU A 148 -10.82 -9.47 9.76
CA LEU A 148 -9.98 -8.61 10.59
C LEU A 148 -10.74 -7.35 11.09
N SER A 149 -11.61 -6.79 10.27
CA SER A 149 -12.44 -5.65 10.66
C SER A 149 -13.42 -6.00 11.76
N ASN A 150 -14.05 -7.18 11.67
CA ASN A 150 -14.98 -7.67 12.69
C ASN A 150 -14.25 -7.98 14.01
N GLU A 151 -13.07 -8.59 13.96
CA GLU A 151 -12.26 -8.85 15.17
C GLU A 151 -11.85 -7.55 15.87
N LYS A 152 -11.48 -6.52 15.10
CA LYS A 152 -11.10 -5.22 15.65
C LYS A 152 -12.29 -4.54 16.34
N GLY A 153 -13.48 -4.58 15.73
CA GLY A 153 -14.70 -4.04 16.32
C GLY A 153 -15.14 -4.78 17.59
N ALA A 154 -14.90 -6.08 17.69
CA ALA A 154 -15.27 -6.90 18.85
C ALA A 154 -14.37 -6.65 20.08
N LYS A 155 -13.11 -6.23 19.89
CA LYS A 155 -12.15 -5.95 20.99
C LYS A 155 -12.45 -4.64 21.72
N VAL A 156 -13.36 -3.81 21.24
CA VAL A 156 -13.68 -2.47 21.75
C VAL A 156 -14.97 -2.48 22.61
N GLN A 157 -15.66 -3.59 22.69
CA GLN A 157 -16.83 -3.84 23.58
C GLN A 157 -16.40 -4.54 24.87
#